data_a325f732e0af5caf317c9116436ee3e7
#
_entry.id   a325f732e0af5caf317c9116436ee3e7
#
_cell.length_a   1.000
_cell.length_b   1.000
_cell.length_c   1.000
_cell.angle_alpha   90.00
_cell.angle_beta   90.00
_cell.angle_gamma   90.00
#
_symmetry.space_group_name_H-M   'P 1'
#
loop_
_entity.id
_entity.type
_entity.pdbx_description
1 polymer ?
#
loop_
_entity_poly.entity_id
_entity_poly.type
_entity_poly.pdbx_seq_one_letter_code
_entity_poly.pdbx_strand_id
1 'polypeptide(L)'
;MDMSGPSHHKLVVYLNGKFIPKEKAFISVMDRGFLFGDGVYEVFPVYNNNIIGLEPHLNRLQDGLDAINIKNPYSNKKWISLIRKIISLNKHNINHAIYLQISRGCDKKRNHTYEELNPTIYIQSSAIKSVKKDELIKGKSAITREDIRWLKSNTKATSLLANTLYAQEAKESNAEETILYRDGIVTEASSSNVFIVKENFFLSNPSKLNCSKKFLIFIRLNLSSSFDGSLTY
;
A
#
# COMPACT_ATOMS: atom_id res chain seq x y z
N MET A 1 -1.06 37.88 -23.31
CA MET A 1 -0.19 36.68 -23.18
C MET A 1 -1.05 35.58 -22.65
N ASP A 2 -1.47 34.68 -23.52
CA ASP A 2 -2.35 33.56 -23.20
C ASP A 2 -1.54 32.45 -22.54
N MET A 3 -1.76 32.22 -21.25
CA MET A 3 -1.12 31.17 -20.48
C MET A 3 -2.08 29.97 -20.37
N SER A 4 -2.52 29.44 -21.50
CA SER A 4 -3.20 28.15 -21.57
C SER A 4 -2.18 27.01 -21.43
N GLY A 5 -1.74 26.75 -20.20
CA GLY A 5 -1.01 25.53 -19.85
C GLY A 5 -1.92 24.29 -20.05
N PRO A 6 -1.33 23.08 -20.22
CA PRO A 6 -2.09 21.87 -20.52
C PRO A 6 -3.20 21.65 -19.49
N SER A 7 -4.41 21.39 -19.97
CA SER A 7 -5.61 21.16 -19.17
C SER A 7 -5.32 20.08 -18.10
N HIS A 8 -5.05 20.49 -16.86
CA HIS A 8 -5.00 19.59 -15.73
C HIS A 8 -6.40 19.00 -15.55
N HIS A 9 -6.66 17.82 -16.07
CA HIS A 9 -7.85 17.06 -15.74
C HIS A 9 -7.90 16.94 -14.21
N LYS A 10 -8.86 17.63 -13.58
CA LYS A 10 -9.05 17.59 -12.12
C LYS A 10 -9.32 16.15 -11.71
N LEU A 11 -8.41 15.56 -10.93
CA LEU A 11 -8.57 14.20 -10.42
C LEU A 11 -9.82 14.13 -9.55
N VAL A 12 -10.65 13.12 -9.81
CA VAL A 12 -11.84 12.81 -9.03
C VAL A 12 -11.51 11.72 -8.03
N VAL A 13 -11.96 11.90 -6.81
CA VAL A 13 -11.87 10.92 -5.72
C VAL A 13 -13.26 10.55 -5.22
N TYR A 14 -13.35 9.40 -4.56
CA TYR A 14 -14.55 9.04 -3.80
C TYR A 14 -14.29 9.32 -2.32
N LEU A 15 -15.19 10.05 -1.69
CA LEU A 15 -15.18 10.33 -0.26
C LEU A 15 -16.58 10.20 0.29
N ASN A 16 -16.81 9.27 1.22
CA ASN A 16 -18.05 9.10 2.00
C ASN A 16 -19.34 9.20 1.15
N GLY A 17 -19.43 8.40 0.09
CA GLY A 17 -20.62 8.33 -0.77
C GLY A 17 -20.62 9.27 -1.99
N LYS A 18 -19.65 10.19 -2.12
CA LYS A 18 -19.60 11.18 -3.18
C LYS A 18 -18.35 11.10 -4.03
N PHE A 19 -18.51 11.31 -5.35
CA PHE A 19 -17.39 11.53 -6.27
C PHE A 19 -17.19 13.04 -6.38
N ILE A 20 -16.02 13.51 -5.93
CA ILE A 20 -15.70 14.95 -5.85
C ILE A 20 -14.29 15.21 -6.39
N PRO A 21 -13.99 16.43 -6.85
CA PRO A 21 -12.62 16.83 -7.17
C PRO A 21 -11.70 16.62 -5.96
N LYS A 22 -10.49 16.12 -6.19
CA LYS A 22 -9.53 15.78 -5.12
C LYS A 22 -9.23 16.96 -4.20
N GLU A 23 -9.14 18.16 -4.75
CA GLU A 23 -8.88 19.40 -4.02
C GLU A 23 -10.05 19.84 -3.10
N LYS A 24 -11.24 19.22 -3.26
CA LYS A 24 -12.40 19.43 -2.40
C LYS A 24 -12.64 18.29 -1.40
N ALA A 25 -11.73 17.32 -1.35
CA ALA A 25 -11.84 16.18 -0.45
C ALA A 25 -11.23 16.52 0.92
N PHE A 26 -12.05 16.80 1.89
CA PHE A 26 -11.66 17.11 3.27
C PHE A 26 -12.23 16.09 4.24
N ILE A 27 -11.45 15.74 5.26
CA ILE A 27 -11.89 14.93 6.38
C ILE A 27 -11.83 15.77 7.66
N SER A 28 -12.59 15.36 8.66
CA SER A 28 -12.52 15.99 9.98
C SER A 28 -11.17 15.69 10.64
N VAL A 29 -10.62 16.66 11.37
CA VAL A 29 -9.46 16.47 12.25
C VAL A 29 -9.74 15.47 13.38
N MET A 30 -11.01 15.16 13.65
CA MET A 30 -11.46 14.19 14.61
C MET A 30 -11.61 12.79 14.02
N ASP A 31 -11.26 12.58 12.74
CA ASP A 31 -11.21 11.24 12.15
C ASP A 31 -10.13 10.41 12.84
N ARG A 32 -10.50 9.21 13.29
CA ARG A 32 -9.60 8.34 14.03
C ARG A 32 -8.45 7.80 13.18
N GLY A 33 -8.63 7.74 11.87
CA GLY A 33 -7.54 7.45 10.92
C GLY A 33 -6.48 8.54 10.96
N PHE A 34 -6.86 9.82 11.07
CA PHE A 34 -5.94 10.95 11.24
C PHE A 34 -5.30 10.97 12.63
N LEU A 35 -6.10 10.75 13.71
CA LEU A 35 -5.62 10.87 15.09
C LEU A 35 -4.75 9.70 15.54
N PHE A 36 -5.03 8.47 15.07
CA PHE A 36 -4.45 7.24 15.62
C PHE A 36 -3.94 6.26 14.55
N GLY A 37 -4.14 6.54 13.26
CA GLY A 37 -3.92 5.54 12.23
C GLY A 37 -4.92 4.37 12.33
N ASP A 38 -6.12 4.60 12.90
CA ASP A 38 -7.16 3.60 13.14
C ASP A 38 -7.95 3.35 11.86
N GLY A 39 -7.39 2.50 11.01
CA GLY A 39 -7.96 2.17 9.71
C GLY A 39 -7.12 1.19 8.93
N VAL A 40 -7.64 0.73 7.81
CA VAL A 40 -6.99 -0.16 6.86
C VAL A 40 -6.99 0.45 5.45
N TYR A 41 -6.09 -0.05 4.62
CA TYR A 41 -6.02 0.39 3.24
C TYR A 41 -5.69 -0.75 2.28
N GLU A 42 -6.05 -0.56 1.01
CA GLU A 42 -5.67 -1.43 -0.09
C GLU A 42 -5.14 -0.63 -1.28
N VAL A 43 -4.33 -1.32 -2.10
CA VAL A 43 -3.83 -0.75 -3.35
C VAL A 43 -4.03 -1.77 -4.46
N PHE A 44 -4.90 -1.46 -5.41
CA PHE A 44 -5.20 -2.31 -6.56
C PHE A 44 -4.41 -1.82 -7.76
N PRO A 45 -3.45 -2.60 -8.28
CA PRO A 45 -2.78 -2.29 -9.55
C PRO A 45 -3.75 -2.46 -10.72
N VAL A 46 -3.69 -1.54 -11.66
CA VAL A 46 -4.51 -1.58 -12.89
C VAL A 46 -3.58 -1.47 -14.09
N TYR A 47 -3.56 -2.51 -14.91
CA TYR A 47 -2.78 -2.59 -16.15
C TYR A 47 -3.71 -2.83 -17.32
N ASN A 48 -3.61 -2.00 -18.35
CA ASN A 48 -4.47 -2.08 -19.54
C ASN A 48 -5.97 -2.17 -19.16
N ASN A 49 -6.42 -1.34 -18.19
CA ASN A 49 -7.77 -1.32 -17.61
C ASN A 49 -8.18 -2.59 -16.84
N ASN A 50 -7.30 -3.56 -16.68
CA ASN A 50 -7.55 -4.76 -15.87
C ASN A 50 -7.04 -4.55 -14.45
N ILE A 51 -7.92 -4.76 -13.47
CA ILE A 51 -7.56 -4.73 -12.04
C ILE A 51 -6.89 -6.05 -11.70
N ILE A 52 -5.64 -6.01 -11.28
CA ILE A 52 -4.88 -7.22 -10.94
C ILE A 52 -5.20 -7.64 -9.50
N GLY A 53 -5.50 -8.92 -9.32
CA GLY A 53 -5.72 -9.50 -7.98
C GLY A 53 -6.93 -8.92 -7.24
N LEU A 54 -8.01 -8.56 -7.94
CA LEU A 54 -9.16 -7.90 -7.35
C LEU A 54 -9.75 -8.66 -6.15
N GLU A 55 -10.04 -9.95 -6.30
CA GLU A 55 -10.59 -10.79 -5.23
C GLU A 55 -9.63 -10.94 -4.03
N PRO A 56 -8.36 -11.35 -4.19
CA PRO A 56 -7.41 -11.39 -3.09
C PRO A 56 -7.29 -10.07 -2.33
N HIS A 57 -7.33 -8.93 -3.01
CA HIS A 57 -7.29 -7.62 -2.37
C HIS A 57 -8.56 -7.33 -1.55
N LEU A 58 -9.74 -7.66 -2.07
CA LEU A 58 -11.00 -7.47 -1.34
C LEU A 58 -11.09 -8.41 -0.12
N ASN A 59 -10.60 -9.65 -0.23
CA ASN A 59 -10.55 -10.58 0.89
C ASN A 59 -9.60 -10.04 1.99
N ARG A 60 -8.40 -9.56 1.62
CA ARG A 60 -7.48 -8.95 2.59
C ARG A 60 -8.02 -7.66 3.20
N LEU A 61 -8.80 -6.86 2.44
CA LEU A 61 -9.51 -5.72 3.00
C LEU A 61 -10.49 -6.16 4.09
N GLN A 62 -11.26 -7.23 3.84
CA GLN A 62 -12.18 -7.82 4.83
C GLN A 62 -11.41 -8.30 6.06
N ASP A 63 -10.37 -9.13 5.87
CA ASP A 63 -9.53 -9.63 6.98
C ASP A 63 -8.94 -8.47 7.81
N GLY A 64 -8.51 -7.40 7.13
CA GLY A 64 -7.99 -6.20 7.80
C GLY A 64 -9.05 -5.48 8.64
N LEU A 65 -10.25 -5.31 8.11
CA LEU A 65 -11.38 -4.69 8.82
C LEU A 65 -11.79 -5.53 10.04
N ASP A 66 -11.86 -6.85 9.89
CA ASP A 66 -12.19 -7.78 10.97
C ASP A 66 -11.12 -7.75 12.07
N ALA A 67 -9.83 -7.70 11.69
CA ALA A 67 -8.72 -7.65 12.63
C ALA A 67 -8.72 -6.41 13.55
N ILE A 68 -9.36 -5.32 13.12
CA ILE A 68 -9.49 -4.09 13.90
C ILE A 68 -10.95 -3.77 14.30
N ASN A 69 -11.85 -4.73 14.13
CA ASN A 69 -13.28 -4.62 14.48
C ASN A 69 -13.98 -3.41 13.83
N ILE A 70 -13.78 -3.21 12.53
CA ILE A 70 -14.55 -2.25 11.73
C ILE A 70 -15.49 -3.07 10.82
N LYS A 71 -16.78 -2.84 10.94
CA LYS A 71 -17.78 -3.47 10.05
C LYS A 71 -17.53 -3.01 8.61
N ASN A 72 -17.43 -3.96 7.67
CA ASN A 72 -17.28 -3.61 6.26
C ASN A 72 -18.50 -2.82 5.76
N PRO A 73 -18.31 -1.55 5.32
CA PRO A 73 -19.45 -0.70 4.96
C PRO A 73 -20.13 -1.10 3.64
N TYR A 74 -19.46 -1.91 2.80
CA TYR A 74 -19.99 -2.28 1.50
C TYR A 74 -19.73 -3.74 1.15
N SER A 75 -20.60 -4.31 0.30
CA SER A 75 -20.39 -5.60 -0.33
C SER A 75 -19.28 -5.55 -1.39
N ASN A 76 -18.68 -6.68 -1.73
CA ASN A 76 -17.67 -6.79 -2.80
C ASN A 76 -18.20 -6.23 -4.13
N LYS A 77 -19.46 -6.48 -4.46
CA LYS A 77 -20.12 -5.93 -5.67
C LYS A 77 -20.07 -4.39 -5.67
N LYS A 78 -20.34 -3.76 -4.52
CA LYS A 78 -20.29 -2.29 -4.38
C LYS A 78 -18.86 -1.78 -4.48
N TRP A 79 -17.88 -2.42 -3.82
CA TRP A 79 -16.47 -2.07 -3.94
C TRP A 79 -15.99 -2.09 -5.39
N ILE A 80 -16.28 -3.16 -6.12
CA ILE A 80 -15.93 -3.31 -7.55
C ILE A 80 -16.53 -2.15 -8.37
N SER A 81 -17.80 -1.83 -8.13
CA SER A 81 -18.48 -0.71 -8.83
C SER A 81 -17.81 0.63 -8.57
N LEU A 82 -17.44 0.92 -7.31
CA LEU A 82 -16.76 2.17 -6.94
C LEU A 82 -15.36 2.27 -7.55
N ILE A 83 -14.58 1.19 -7.48
CA ILE A 83 -13.24 1.12 -8.05
C ILE A 83 -13.29 1.35 -9.56
N ARG A 84 -14.17 0.65 -10.28
CA ARG A 84 -14.35 0.84 -11.73
C ARG A 84 -14.80 2.25 -12.09
N LYS A 85 -15.65 2.86 -11.26
CA LYS A 85 -16.09 4.24 -11.47
C LYS A 85 -14.93 5.23 -11.31
N ILE A 86 -14.07 5.06 -10.29
CA ILE A 86 -12.86 5.90 -10.12
C ILE A 86 -11.93 5.75 -11.32
N ILE A 87 -11.73 4.53 -11.83
CA ILE A 87 -10.94 4.29 -13.05
C ILE A 87 -11.53 5.07 -14.23
N SER A 88 -12.84 5.00 -14.44
CA SER A 88 -13.50 5.65 -15.58
C SER A 88 -13.50 7.19 -15.51
N LEU A 89 -13.49 7.76 -14.30
CA LEU A 89 -13.47 9.20 -14.08
C LEU A 89 -12.08 9.82 -14.20
N ASN A 90 -11.04 9.03 -13.97
CA ASN A 90 -9.65 9.48 -14.02
C ASN A 90 -8.94 8.79 -15.20
N LYS A 91 -8.97 9.44 -16.35
CA LYS A 91 -8.31 8.91 -17.57
C LYS A 91 -6.79 9.03 -17.42
N HIS A 92 -6.17 7.99 -16.91
CA HIS A 92 -4.72 7.84 -16.98
C HIS A 92 -4.39 7.14 -18.30
N ASN A 93 -3.51 7.72 -19.10
CA ASN A 93 -3.11 7.14 -20.39
C ASN A 93 -2.29 5.84 -20.25
N ILE A 94 -1.96 5.43 -19.03
CA ILE A 94 -1.03 4.35 -18.73
C ILE A 94 -1.57 3.62 -17.48
N ASN A 95 -0.85 2.60 -17.06
CA ASN A 95 -1.10 1.84 -15.84
C ASN A 95 -1.22 2.74 -14.60
N HIS A 96 -2.12 2.40 -13.71
CA HIS A 96 -2.40 3.18 -12.52
C HIS A 96 -2.72 2.27 -11.32
N ALA A 97 -2.75 2.87 -10.15
CA ALA A 97 -3.13 2.20 -8.91
C ALA A 97 -4.34 2.88 -8.29
N ILE A 98 -5.23 2.06 -7.78
CA ILE A 98 -6.34 2.52 -6.95
C ILE A 98 -5.94 2.34 -5.49
N TYR A 99 -5.88 3.44 -4.76
CA TYR A 99 -5.75 3.44 -3.31
C TYR A 99 -7.15 3.52 -2.70
N LEU A 100 -7.46 2.60 -1.79
CA LEU A 100 -8.69 2.56 -1.01
C LEU A 100 -8.33 2.58 0.46
N GLN A 101 -8.90 3.47 1.25
CA GLN A 101 -8.72 3.57 2.69
C GLN A 101 -10.05 3.60 3.40
N ILE A 102 -10.14 2.89 4.51
CA ILE A 102 -11.27 2.92 5.43
C ILE A 102 -10.72 3.20 6.82
N SER A 103 -11.08 4.32 7.42
CA SER A 103 -10.85 4.58 8.83
C SER A 103 -12.09 4.26 9.64
N ARG A 104 -11.95 4.13 10.97
CA ARG A 104 -13.10 3.94 11.86
C ARG A 104 -14.10 5.10 11.78
N GLY A 105 -13.68 6.29 11.32
CA GLY A 105 -14.50 7.47 11.21
C GLY A 105 -14.24 8.50 12.31
N CYS A 106 -15.17 9.47 12.42
CA CYS A 106 -15.03 10.62 13.30
C CYS A 106 -15.66 10.36 14.65
N ASP A 107 -14.93 10.63 15.72
CA ASP A 107 -15.42 10.61 17.09
C ASP A 107 -15.69 12.04 17.58
N LYS A 108 -16.51 12.16 18.63
CA LYS A 108 -16.80 13.45 19.29
C LYS A 108 -15.63 13.94 20.14
N LYS A 109 -14.84 13.03 20.70
CA LYS A 109 -13.71 13.32 21.58
C LYS A 109 -12.51 12.45 21.19
N ARG A 110 -11.31 13.00 21.40
CA ARG A 110 -10.08 12.21 21.27
C ARG A 110 -9.94 11.24 22.44
N ASN A 111 -10.40 10.01 22.27
CA ASN A 111 -10.30 8.94 23.23
C ASN A 111 -9.74 7.68 22.58
N HIS A 112 -8.96 6.86 23.29
CA HIS A 112 -8.45 5.58 22.78
C HIS A 112 -9.56 4.53 22.63
N THR A 113 -10.52 4.51 23.55
CA THR A 113 -11.74 3.70 23.38
C THR A 113 -12.64 4.32 22.32
N TYR A 114 -13.47 3.52 21.69
CA TYR A 114 -14.41 3.96 20.65
C TYR A 114 -15.76 3.26 20.83
N GLU A 115 -16.80 3.93 20.38
CA GLU A 115 -18.14 3.39 20.18
C GLU A 115 -18.33 2.99 18.72
N GLU A 116 -19.51 2.55 18.34
CA GLU A 116 -19.84 2.32 16.93
C GLU A 116 -19.87 3.66 16.18
N LEU A 117 -18.99 3.80 15.18
CA LEU A 117 -18.85 5.00 14.36
C LEU A 117 -19.14 4.68 12.89
N ASN A 118 -19.51 5.69 12.12
CA ASN A 118 -19.62 5.58 10.67
C ASN A 118 -18.22 5.66 10.04
N PRO A 119 -17.73 4.62 9.35
CA PRO A 119 -16.43 4.64 8.72
C PRO A 119 -16.25 5.77 7.71
N THR A 120 -15.06 6.36 7.67
CA THR A 120 -14.67 7.25 6.58
C THR A 120 -14.05 6.43 5.46
N ILE A 121 -14.56 6.61 4.24
CA ILE A 121 -14.15 5.84 3.07
C ILE A 121 -13.54 6.79 2.03
N TYR A 122 -12.32 6.51 1.64
CA TYR A 122 -11.61 7.27 0.63
C TYR A 122 -11.06 6.37 -0.48
N ILE A 123 -11.29 6.76 -1.75
CA ILE A 123 -10.72 6.06 -2.91
C ILE A 123 -10.15 7.08 -3.88
N GLN A 124 -8.90 6.86 -4.30
CA GLN A 124 -8.25 7.67 -5.34
C GLN A 124 -7.54 6.80 -6.37
N SER A 125 -7.26 7.40 -7.52
CA SER A 125 -6.43 6.84 -8.57
C SER A 125 -5.12 7.62 -8.69
N SER A 126 -4.02 6.95 -8.96
CA SER A 126 -2.72 7.56 -9.24
C SER A 126 -2.00 6.80 -10.36
N ALA A 127 -1.34 7.51 -11.27
CA ALA A 127 -0.54 6.87 -12.32
C ALA A 127 0.59 6.02 -11.72
N ILE A 128 0.85 4.85 -12.32
CA ILE A 128 2.04 4.05 -12.04
C ILE A 128 3.09 4.38 -13.10
N LYS A 129 4.27 4.81 -12.65
CA LYS A 129 5.41 5.00 -13.53
C LYS A 129 5.86 3.65 -14.08
N SER A 130 5.97 3.54 -15.39
CA SER A 130 6.53 2.35 -16.04
C SER A 130 8.03 2.26 -15.75
N VAL A 131 8.47 1.07 -15.33
CA VAL A 131 9.89 0.79 -15.13
C VAL A 131 10.51 0.47 -16.48
N LYS A 132 11.61 1.13 -16.83
CA LYS A 132 12.33 0.87 -18.09
C LYS A 132 13.09 -0.45 -17.99
N LYS A 133 13.25 -1.14 -19.14
CA LYS A 133 13.96 -2.44 -19.18
C LYS A 133 15.39 -2.34 -18.65
N ASP A 134 16.10 -1.26 -18.95
CA ASP A 134 17.46 -1.04 -18.47
C ASP A 134 17.53 -0.86 -16.93
N GLU A 135 16.52 -0.24 -16.32
CA GLU A 135 16.40 -0.12 -14.86
C GLU A 135 16.17 -1.49 -14.21
N LEU A 136 15.41 -2.39 -14.87
CA LEU A 136 15.21 -3.76 -14.40
C LEU A 136 16.51 -4.59 -14.44
N ILE A 137 17.31 -4.43 -15.48
CA ILE A 137 18.60 -5.15 -15.64
C ILE A 137 19.61 -4.63 -14.62
N LYS A 138 19.69 -3.31 -14.43
CA LYS A 138 20.63 -2.67 -13.50
C LYS A 138 20.34 -3.01 -12.03
N GLY A 139 19.09 -3.29 -11.71
CA GLY A 139 18.63 -3.50 -10.34
C GLY A 139 18.58 -2.21 -9.52
N LYS A 140 18.29 -2.36 -8.23
CA LYS A 140 18.15 -1.30 -7.25
C LYS A 140 18.92 -1.64 -5.98
N SER A 141 19.47 -0.63 -5.32
CA SER A 141 20.12 -0.81 -4.01
C SER A 141 19.08 -0.84 -2.88
N ALA A 142 19.38 -1.58 -1.83
CA ALA A 142 18.60 -1.60 -0.60
C ALA A 142 19.52 -1.56 0.62
N ILE A 143 19.02 -1.03 1.73
CA ILE A 143 19.64 -1.16 3.05
C ILE A 143 18.88 -2.20 3.87
N THR A 144 19.49 -2.69 4.93
CA THR A 144 18.86 -3.64 5.87
C THR A 144 18.67 -2.98 7.23
N ARG A 145 17.53 -3.23 7.89
CA ARG A 145 17.23 -2.71 9.24
C ARG A 145 16.43 -3.73 10.05
N GLU A 146 16.57 -3.64 11.36
CA GLU A 146 15.72 -4.38 12.27
C GLU A 146 14.26 -3.95 12.14
N ASP A 147 13.32 -4.90 12.15
CA ASP A 147 11.88 -4.64 12.00
C ASP A 147 11.26 -4.21 13.31
N ILE A 148 11.14 -2.90 13.53
CA ILE A 148 10.49 -2.29 14.70
C ILE A 148 8.98 -2.06 14.51
N ARG A 149 8.39 -2.54 13.42
CA ARG A 149 6.94 -2.43 13.22
C ARG A 149 6.22 -3.27 14.27
N TRP A 150 4.95 -2.94 14.50
CA TRP A 150 4.12 -3.70 15.41
C TRP A 150 3.95 -5.17 14.96
N LEU A 151 3.72 -6.08 15.92
CA LEU A 151 3.67 -7.52 15.64
C LEU A 151 2.50 -7.95 14.73
N LYS A 152 1.42 -7.17 14.66
CA LYS A 152 0.30 -7.40 13.74
C LYS A 152 0.51 -6.72 12.36
N SER A 153 1.74 -6.66 11.88
CA SER A 153 2.08 -6.05 10.58
C SER A 153 1.50 -6.79 9.36
N ASN A 154 0.91 -7.98 9.55
CA ASN A 154 0.08 -8.66 8.57
C ASN A 154 -1.24 -7.92 8.29
N THR A 155 -1.74 -7.13 9.25
CA THR A 155 -2.86 -6.20 9.02
C THR A 155 -2.37 -5.02 8.19
N LYS A 156 -2.99 -4.79 7.04
CA LYS A 156 -2.64 -3.65 6.18
C LYS A 156 -3.26 -2.35 6.72
N ALA A 157 -2.79 -1.95 7.92
CA ALA A 157 -3.27 -0.78 8.65
C ALA A 157 -2.64 0.52 8.15
N THR A 158 -3.31 1.64 8.41
CA THR A 158 -2.84 2.99 8.08
C THR A 158 -1.75 3.50 9.02
N SER A 159 -1.43 2.78 10.09
CA SER A 159 -0.33 3.07 11.05
C SER A 159 1.03 2.76 10.42
N LEU A 160 1.51 3.61 9.52
CA LEU A 160 2.69 3.39 8.69
C LEU A 160 3.91 4.21 9.10
N LEU A 161 3.96 4.74 10.33
CA LEU A 161 5.07 5.61 10.76
C LEU A 161 6.44 4.93 10.61
N ALA A 162 6.59 3.70 11.10
CA ALA A 162 7.86 2.97 10.95
C ALA A 162 8.23 2.76 9.46
N ASN A 163 7.24 2.43 8.61
CA ASN A 163 7.48 2.26 7.17
C ASN A 163 7.97 3.56 6.51
N THR A 164 7.42 4.73 6.91
CA THR A 164 7.85 6.02 6.37
C THR A 164 9.26 6.40 6.82
N LEU A 165 9.64 6.08 8.07
CA LEU A 165 10.99 6.28 8.58
C LEU A 165 12.00 5.44 7.80
N TYR A 166 11.73 4.14 7.59
CA TYR A 166 12.59 3.27 6.79
C TYR A 166 12.74 3.74 5.34
N ALA A 167 11.65 4.16 4.71
CA ALA A 167 11.70 4.68 3.34
C ALA A 167 12.54 5.96 3.26
N GLN A 168 12.45 6.83 4.26
CA GLN A 168 13.26 8.06 4.32
C GLN A 168 14.74 7.72 4.53
N GLU A 169 15.07 6.79 5.43
CA GLU A 169 16.44 6.35 5.68
C GLU A 169 17.08 5.69 4.45
N ALA A 170 16.32 4.86 3.71
CA ALA A 170 16.79 4.32 2.43
C ALA A 170 17.16 5.44 1.47
N LYS A 171 16.29 6.45 1.30
CA LYS A 171 16.53 7.61 0.44
C LYS A 171 17.78 8.38 0.85
N GLU A 172 17.99 8.64 2.12
CA GLU A 172 19.17 9.33 2.66
C GLU A 172 20.46 8.53 2.46
N SER A 173 20.33 7.19 2.42
CA SER A 173 21.42 6.27 2.11
C SER A 173 21.62 6.02 0.60
N ASN A 174 20.96 6.81 -0.28
CA ASN A 174 20.95 6.59 -1.73
C ASN A 174 20.49 5.18 -2.14
N ALA A 175 19.60 4.57 -1.35
CA ALA A 175 18.96 3.30 -1.65
C ALA A 175 17.47 3.50 -2.00
N GLU A 176 16.91 2.53 -2.71
CA GLU A 176 15.51 2.58 -3.18
C GLU A 176 14.54 1.93 -2.18
N GLU A 177 15.06 1.04 -1.30
CA GLU A 177 14.22 0.29 -0.37
C GLU A 177 15.00 -0.11 0.89
N THR A 178 14.25 -0.42 1.96
CA THR A 178 14.77 -1.03 3.19
C THR A 178 14.23 -2.45 3.34
N ILE A 179 15.12 -3.41 3.46
CA ILE A 179 14.79 -4.81 3.78
C ILE A 179 14.80 -4.94 5.30
N LEU A 180 13.73 -5.49 5.85
CA LEU A 180 13.51 -5.61 7.28
C LEU A 180 13.76 -7.05 7.74
N TYR A 181 14.41 -7.20 8.89
CA TYR A 181 14.63 -8.48 9.56
C TYR A 181 14.26 -8.40 11.04
N ARG A 182 13.90 -9.54 11.62
CA ARG A 182 13.66 -9.71 13.06
C ARG A 182 14.20 -11.06 13.47
N ASP A 183 14.97 -11.10 14.55
CA ASP A 183 15.62 -12.32 15.04
C ASP A 183 16.41 -13.06 13.95
N GLY A 184 17.12 -12.31 13.08
CA GLY A 184 17.90 -12.84 11.97
C GLY A 184 17.09 -13.30 10.75
N ILE A 185 15.76 -13.21 10.79
CA ILE A 185 14.86 -13.65 9.70
C ILE A 185 14.32 -12.45 8.94
N VAL A 186 14.43 -12.47 7.61
CA VAL A 186 13.84 -11.44 6.74
C VAL A 186 12.31 -11.47 6.86
N THR A 187 11.73 -10.36 7.31
CA THR A 187 10.27 -10.24 7.47
C THR A 187 9.60 -9.66 6.24
N GLU A 188 10.09 -8.53 5.73
CA GLU A 188 9.52 -7.81 4.60
C GLU A 188 10.46 -6.68 4.15
N ALA A 189 10.02 -5.88 3.18
CA ALA A 189 10.58 -4.56 2.91
C ALA A 189 9.67 -3.43 3.42
N SER A 190 10.16 -2.20 3.47
CA SER A 190 9.40 -1.06 3.98
C SER A 190 8.11 -0.81 3.20
N SER A 191 8.12 -1.04 1.89
CA SER A 191 6.96 -0.82 1.00
C SER A 191 6.72 -1.92 -0.03
N SER A 192 7.57 -2.94 -0.09
CA SER A 192 7.60 -3.99 -1.11
C SER A 192 7.59 -5.39 -0.50
N ASN A 193 7.31 -6.42 -1.30
CA ASN A 193 7.57 -7.81 -0.92
C ASN A 193 9.01 -8.18 -1.24
N VAL A 194 9.61 -9.04 -0.41
CA VAL A 194 10.93 -9.60 -0.62
C VAL A 194 10.80 -11.02 -1.13
N PHE A 195 11.50 -11.32 -2.22
CA PHE A 195 11.67 -12.66 -2.78
C PHE A 195 13.16 -12.93 -2.94
N ILE A 196 13.58 -14.12 -2.59
CA ILE A 196 14.95 -14.60 -2.79
C ILE A 196 14.93 -15.58 -3.96
N VAL A 197 15.88 -15.44 -4.87
CA VAL A 197 16.09 -16.41 -5.96
C VAL A 197 17.24 -17.31 -5.55
N LYS A 198 16.96 -18.59 -5.37
CA LYS A 198 17.96 -19.63 -5.08
C LYS A 198 17.74 -20.79 -6.06
N GLU A 199 18.78 -21.18 -6.81
CA GLU A 199 18.73 -22.32 -7.74
C GLU A 199 17.50 -22.33 -8.66
N ASN A 200 17.12 -21.15 -9.20
CA ASN A 200 15.94 -20.92 -10.02
C ASN A 200 14.58 -21.04 -9.29
N PHE A 201 14.56 -21.17 -7.97
CA PHE A 201 13.33 -21.10 -7.17
C PHE A 201 13.13 -19.71 -6.57
N PHE A 202 11.86 -19.30 -6.48
CA PHE A 202 11.48 -18.08 -5.76
C PHE A 202 11.07 -18.46 -4.34
N LEU A 203 11.79 -17.91 -3.36
CA LEU A 203 11.50 -18.08 -1.93
C LEU A 203 10.95 -16.77 -1.38
N SER A 204 9.88 -16.83 -0.61
CA SER A 204 9.34 -15.68 0.11
C SER A 204 8.83 -16.11 1.48
N ASN A 205 8.60 -15.15 2.37
CA ASN A 205 7.97 -15.44 3.64
C ASN A 205 6.55 -16.02 3.43
N PRO A 206 6.24 -17.25 3.91
CA PRO A 206 4.98 -17.95 3.63
C PRO A 206 3.73 -17.19 4.08
N SER A 207 3.81 -16.39 5.14
CA SER A 207 2.68 -15.61 5.65
C SER A 207 2.19 -14.51 4.69
N LYS A 208 2.86 -14.31 3.55
CA LYS A 208 2.64 -13.18 2.63
C LYS A 208 2.38 -13.56 1.18
N LEU A 209 2.29 -14.84 0.86
CA LEU A 209 2.07 -15.34 -0.51
C LEU A 209 0.76 -14.88 -1.15
N ASN A 210 -0.21 -14.41 -0.37
CA ASN A 210 -1.53 -13.98 -0.86
C ASN A 210 -1.61 -12.49 -1.25
N CYS A 211 -0.47 -11.82 -1.39
CA CYS A 211 -0.46 -10.38 -1.61
C CYS A 211 0.27 -9.97 -2.90
N SER A 212 -0.49 -9.54 -3.91
CA SER A 212 0.07 -8.81 -5.03
C SER A 212 0.48 -7.41 -4.58
N LYS A 213 1.74 -7.21 -4.19
CA LYS A 213 2.29 -5.87 -3.96
C LYS A 213 2.86 -5.29 -5.25
N LYS A 214 2.88 -3.97 -5.33
CA LYS A 214 3.27 -3.16 -6.49
C LYS A 214 4.69 -3.40 -6.96
N PHE A 215 5.58 -3.83 -6.08
CA PHE A 215 6.99 -4.06 -6.36
C PHE A 215 7.44 -5.39 -5.77
N LEU A 216 8.07 -6.18 -6.61
CA LEU A 216 8.77 -7.40 -6.24
C LEU A 216 10.26 -7.05 -6.19
N ILE A 217 10.88 -7.21 -5.05
CA ILE A 217 12.34 -7.13 -4.94
C ILE A 217 12.87 -8.55 -5.06
N PHE A 218 13.61 -8.78 -6.15
CA PHE A 218 14.33 -10.02 -6.33
C PHE A 218 15.76 -9.82 -5.83
N ILE A 219 16.12 -10.50 -4.75
CA ILE A 219 17.50 -10.55 -4.27
C ILE A 219 18.17 -11.77 -4.90
N ARG A 220 19.08 -11.53 -5.84
CA ARG A 220 19.98 -12.57 -6.33
C ARG A 220 21.17 -12.65 -5.39
N LEU A 221 21.24 -13.69 -4.58
CA LEU A 221 22.41 -13.97 -3.75
C LEU A 221 23.54 -14.44 -4.66
N ASN A 222 24.56 -13.62 -4.87
CA ASN A 222 25.86 -14.08 -5.36
C ASN A 222 26.61 -14.66 -4.16
N LEU A 223 26.76 -15.97 -4.09
CA LEU A 223 27.39 -16.71 -3.00
C LEU A 223 28.92 -16.48 -2.86
N SER A 224 29.48 -15.41 -3.43
CA SER A 224 30.91 -15.10 -3.36
C SER A 224 31.33 -14.12 -2.26
N SER A 225 30.40 -13.66 -1.41
CA SER A 225 30.73 -12.85 -0.23
C SER A 225 30.02 -13.42 1.00
N SER A 226 30.78 -13.75 2.01
CA SER A 226 30.39 -14.27 3.31
C SER A 226 29.24 -13.45 3.93
N PHE A 227 28.02 -13.94 3.76
CA PHE A 227 26.88 -13.49 4.51
C PHE A 227 26.81 -14.35 5.78
N ASP A 228 27.30 -13.81 6.89
CA ASP A 228 27.25 -14.46 8.21
C ASP A 228 25.90 -14.18 8.88
N GLY A 229 24.86 -14.64 8.24
CA GLY A 229 23.50 -14.62 8.72
C GLY A 229 22.79 -15.90 8.32
N SER A 230 22.66 -16.84 9.23
CA SER A 230 21.94 -18.09 9.02
C SER A 230 20.47 -17.79 8.65
N LEU A 231 20.12 -17.95 7.37
CA LEU A 231 18.74 -18.05 6.93
C LEU A 231 18.20 -19.42 7.35
N THR A 232 17.49 -19.48 8.48
CA THR A 232 16.69 -20.65 8.84
C THR A 232 15.36 -20.59 8.13
N TYR A 233 14.94 -21.72 7.55
CA TYR A 233 13.69 -21.93 6.77
C TYR A 233 12.48 -22.09 7.68
#